data_8ae408f2858757a8642be0169bf40920
#
_entry.id   8ae408f2858757a8642be0169bf40920
#
_cell.length_a   1.000
_cell.length_b   1.000
_cell.length_c   1.000
_cell.angle_alpha   90.00
_cell.angle_beta   90.00
_cell.angle_gamma   90.00
#
_symmetry.space_group_name_H-M   'P 1'
#
loop_
_entity.id
_entity.type
_entity.pdbx_description
1 polymer ?
#
loop_
_entity_poly.entity_id
_entity_poly.type
_entity_poly.pdbx_seq_one_letter_code
_entity_poly.pdbx_strand_id
1 'polypeptide(L)'
;MTTFTEAKNEFDAGPGTSAELAVSLVPVDGKIKKTISIRNAAGEPLEEYYKWQFIFSLIHSGLYAKDYVGVELRFPKGNKTSAPLRMDSAIFDDSTWLQHYQDYWQYRRVEDLEWLNAHLLAVIEFKRGDKEIERVFSGQVKPAMKEKDPATSYVLGIYYDRERLYLFHRRNGFF
;
A
#
# COMPACT_ATOMS: atom_id res chain seq x y z
N MET A 1 -5.45 -0.76 -24.30
CA MET A 1 -5.37 -0.91 -22.84
C MET A 1 -3.91 -0.72 -22.50
N THR A 2 -3.57 0.27 -21.67
CA THR A 2 -2.18 0.56 -21.26
C THR A 2 -1.70 -0.57 -20.36
N THR A 3 -0.53 -1.13 -20.64
CA THR A 3 0.09 -2.14 -19.76
C THR A 3 0.67 -1.48 -18.52
N PHE A 4 0.95 -2.26 -17.47
CA PHE A 4 1.63 -1.76 -16.27
C PHE A 4 2.99 -1.12 -16.60
N THR A 5 3.75 -1.74 -17.54
CA THR A 5 5.05 -1.23 -17.96
C THR A 5 4.93 0.09 -18.73
N GLU A 6 3.94 0.22 -19.60
CA GLU A 6 3.70 1.49 -20.31
C GLU A 6 3.29 2.59 -19.34
N ALA A 7 2.41 2.31 -18.38
CA ALA A 7 2.04 3.28 -17.34
C ALA A 7 3.23 3.66 -16.45
N LYS A 8 4.12 2.72 -16.15
CA LYS A 8 5.37 3.01 -15.44
C LYS A 8 6.27 3.97 -16.23
N ASN A 9 6.44 3.73 -17.52
CA ASN A 9 7.22 4.61 -18.39
C ASN A 9 6.59 5.99 -18.54
N GLU A 10 5.25 6.06 -18.56
CA GLU A 10 4.50 7.32 -18.55
C GLU A 10 4.76 8.11 -17.26
N PHE A 11 4.74 7.44 -16.11
CA PHE A 11 5.11 8.09 -14.84
C PHE A 11 6.54 8.64 -14.88
N ASP A 12 7.49 7.83 -15.35
CA ASP A 12 8.91 8.21 -15.39
C ASP A 12 9.17 9.40 -16.33
N ALA A 13 8.46 9.47 -17.44
CA ALA A 13 8.58 10.56 -18.41
C ALA A 13 7.78 11.82 -18.07
N GLY A 14 6.77 11.71 -17.20
CA GLY A 14 5.86 12.78 -16.81
C GLY A 14 5.97 13.14 -15.32
N PRO A 15 5.05 12.66 -14.47
CA PRO A 15 5.02 13.05 -13.04
C PRO A 15 6.34 12.80 -12.31
N GLY A 16 7.05 11.72 -12.66
CA GLY A 16 8.30 11.32 -12.04
C GLY A 16 9.48 12.25 -12.31
N THR A 17 9.39 13.17 -13.27
CA THR A 17 10.44 14.17 -13.54
C THR A 17 10.47 15.31 -12.52
N SER A 18 9.37 15.53 -11.80
CA SER A 18 9.25 16.58 -10.81
C SER A 18 9.94 16.21 -9.50
N ALA A 19 10.39 17.21 -8.73
CA ALA A 19 10.90 16.99 -7.38
C ALA A 19 9.78 16.64 -6.40
N GLU A 20 8.58 17.15 -6.64
CA GLU A 20 7.40 16.96 -5.82
C GLU A 20 6.22 16.48 -6.66
N LEU A 21 5.39 15.63 -6.06
CA LEU A 21 4.17 15.09 -6.64
C LEU A 21 2.94 15.58 -5.86
N ALA A 22 1.93 16.08 -6.56
CA ALA A 22 0.62 16.35 -5.95
C ALA A 22 -0.12 15.03 -5.69
N VAL A 23 -0.47 14.78 -4.44
CA VAL A 23 -1.13 13.53 -4.00
C VAL A 23 -2.63 13.71 -4.09
N SER A 24 -3.18 13.72 -5.29
CA SER A 24 -4.63 13.77 -5.51
C SER A 24 -5.23 12.45 -6.00
N LEU A 25 -4.38 11.43 -6.19
CA LEU A 25 -4.75 10.22 -6.93
C LEU A 25 -5.44 9.15 -6.08
N VAL A 26 -5.27 9.18 -4.76
CA VAL A 26 -5.75 8.09 -3.88
C VAL A 26 -6.32 8.65 -2.59
N PRO A 27 -7.40 8.05 -2.07
CA PRO A 27 -7.91 8.41 -0.74
C PRO A 27 -6.85 8.08 0.30
N VAL A 28 -6.53 9.07 1.10
CA VAL A 28 -5.51 8.97 2.14
C VAL A 28 -6.12 9.34 3.48
N ASP A 29 -5.68 8.69 4.54
CA ASP A 29 -5.98 9.14 5.90
C ASP A 29 -5.66 10.63 6.00
N GLY A 30 -6.64 11.48 6.33
CA GLY A 30 -6.70 12.94 6.17
C GLY A 30 -5.56 13.80 6.72
N LYS A 31 -4.39 13.20 6.92
CA LYS A 31 -3.14 13.82 7.39
C LYS A 31 -2.07 13.92 6.30
N ILE A 32 -2.35 13.49 5.08
CA ILE A 32 -1.35 13.55 4.03
C ILE A 32 -1.18 14.97 3.52
N LYS A 33 0.08 15.35 3.41
CA LYS A 33 0.52 16.55 2.73
C LYS A 33 -0.02 16.53 1.31
N LYS A 34 -0.55 17.66 0.84
CA LYS A 34 -1.05 17.80 -0.54
C LYS A 34 0.05 17.55 -1.59
N THR A 35 1.31 17.64 -1.19
CA THR A 35 2.49 17.46 -2.03
C THR A 35 3.51 16.59 -1.28
N ILE A 36 4.12 15.67 -1.97
CA ILE A 36 5.15 14.76 -1.44
C ILE A 36 6.41 14.91 -2.28
N SER A 37 7.56 15.06 -1.62
CA SER A 37 8.87 15.03 -2.30
C SER A 37 9.17 13.61 -2.76
N ILE A 38 9.36 13.42 -4.06
CA ILE A 38 9.71 12.14 -4.67
C ILE A 38 11.18 12.07 -5.08
N ARG A 39 11.88 13.20 -5.07
CA ARG A 39 13.33 13.28 -5.33
C ARG A 39 14.01 14.11 -4.26
N ASN A 40 15.29 13.80 -4.00
CA ASN A 40 16.13 14.61 -3.14
C ASN A 40 16.67 15.88 -3.88
N ALA A 41 17.42 16.72 -3.17
CA ALA A 41 18.00 17.94 -3.74
C ALA A 41 18.99 17.68 -4.90
N ALA A 42 19.57 16.49 -4.98
CA ALA A 42 20.44 16.07 -6.09
C ALA A 42 19.65 15.49 -7.27
N GLY A 43 18.31 15.46 -7.21
CA GLY A 43 17.46 14.90 -8.26
C GLY A 43 17.33 13.38 -8.20
N GLU A 44 17.89 12.71 -7.20
CA GLU A 44 17.81 11.25 -7.09
C GLU A 44 16.45 10.80 -6.53
N PRO A 45 15.88 9.70 -7.05
CA PRO A 45 14.63 9.15 -6.55
C PRO A 45 14.70 8.73 -5.07
N LEU A 46 13.69 9.11 -4.32
CA LEU A 46 13.43 8.67 -2.94
C LEU A 46 12.57 7.40 -2.94
N GLU A 47 12.32 6.82 -1.76
CA GLU A 47 11.37 5.70 -1.59
C GLU A 47 9.97 6.07 -2.09
N GLU A 48 9.52 7.29 -1.82
CA GLU A 48 8.25 7.84 -2.29
C GLU A 48 8.12 7.83 -3.83
N TYR A 49 9.21 7.99 -4.57
CA TYR A 49 9.19 7.89 -6.03
C TYR A 49 8.67 6.52 -6.48
N TYR A 50 9.23 5.44 -5.93
CA TYR A 50 8.87 4.07 -6.31
C TYR A 50 7.46 3.70 -5.85
N LYS A 51 7.05 4.17 -4.69
CA LYS A 51 5.68 4.03 -4.19
C LYS A 51 4.68 4.63 -5.17
N TRP A 52 4.86 5.88 -5.52
CA TRP A 52 3.92 6.57 -6.41
C TRP A 52 4.00 6.11 -7.87
N GLN A 53 5.17 5.71 -8.35
CA GLN A 53 5.33 5.06 -9.65
C GLN A 53 4.49 3.78 -9.73
N PHE A 54 4.58 2.94 -8.71
CA PHE A 54 3.81 1.70 -8.65
C PHE A 54 2.31 1.95 -8.59
N ILE A 55 1.85 2.84 -7.69
CA ILE A 55 0.44 3.18 -7.52
C ILE A 55 -0.13 3.80 -8.80
N PHE A 56 0.60 4.74 -9.40
CA PHE A 56 0.23 5.30 -10.70
C PHE A 56 0.08 4.22 -11.75
N SER A 57 1.06 3.34 -11.86
CA SER A 57 1.04 2.25 -12.85
C SER A 57 -0.12 1.28 -12.62
N LEU A 58 -0.43 0.97 -11.37
CA LEU A 58 -1.55 0.10 -10.99
C LEU A 58 -2.90 0.68 -11.44
N ILE A 59 -3.10 1.98 -11.26
CA ILE A 59 -4.34 2.68 -11.62
C ILE A 59 -4.42 2.94 -13.13
N HIS A 60 -3.37 3.48 -13.74
CA HIS A 60 -3.37 3.87 -15.15
C HIS A 60 -3.34 2.69 -16.11
N SER A 61 -2.85 1.55 -15.69
CA SER A 61 -2.99 0.30 -16.46
C SER A 61 -4.40 -0.30 -16.40
N GLY A 62 -5.26 0.19 -15.50
CA GLY A 62 -6.59 -0.33 -15.27
C GLY A 62 -6.63 -1.65 -14.50
N LEU A 63 -5.52 -2.07 -13.87
CA LEU A 63 -5.50 -3.26 -13.02
C LEU A 63 -6.37 -3.06 -11.78
N TYR A 64 -6.34 -1.87 -11.20
CA TYR A 64 -7.23 -1.47 -10.11
C TYR A 64 -7.68 -0.01 -10.29
N ALA A 65 -8.94 0.26 -9.98
CA ALA A 65 -9.40 1.64 -9.87
C ALA A 65 -8.87 2.29 -8.58
N LYS A 66 -8.70 3.61 -8.61
CA LYS A 66 -8.16 4.37 -7.46
C LYS A 66 -8.92 4.13 -6.15
N ASP A 67 -10.24 3.89 -6.24
CA ASP A 67 -11.11 3.74 -5.07
C ASP A 67 -10.91 2.40 -4.33
N TYR A 68 -10.15 1.46 -4.91
CA TYR A 68 -9.77 0.20 -4.29
C TYR A 68 -8.37 0.22 -3.64
N VAL A 69 -7.65 1.34 -3.78
CA VAL A 69 -6.26 1.45 -3.32
C VAL A 69 -6.17 2.44 -2.16
N GLY A 70 -5.62 2.00 -1.05
CA GLY A 70 -5.31 2.84 0.11
C GLY A 70 -3.81 3.06 0.27
N VAL A 71 -3.42 4.22 0.80
CA VAL A 71 -2.02 4.62 1.02
C VAL A 71 -1.83 5.12 2.44
N GLU A 72 -0.68 4.82 3.05
CA GLU A 72 -0.31 5.22 4.42
C GLU A 72 -1.33 4.74 5.47
N LEU A 73 -1.76 3.50 5.36
CA LEU A 73 -2.77 2.94 6.24
C LEU A 73 -2.16 2.48 7.58
N ARG A 74 -3.00 2.48 8.61
CA ARG A 74 -2.67 1.98 9.94
C ARG A 74 -3.67 0.90 10.31
N PHE A 75 -3.15 -0.23 10.78
CA PHE A 75 -3.98 -1.31 11.32
C PHE A 75 -3.62 -1.57 12.78
N PRO A 76 -4.59 -1.89 13.63
CA PRO A 76 -4.29 -2.22 15.02
C PRO A 76 -3.46 -3.49 15.07
N LYS A 77 -2.45 -3.51 15.93
CA LYS A 77 -1.86 -4.77 16.40
C LYS A 77 -2.75 -5.27 17.53
N GLY A 78 -3.05 -6.55 17.58
CA GLY A 78 -4.01 -7.19 18.51
C GLY A 78 -3.93 -6.79 19.99
N ASN A 79 -2.93 -6.01 20.41
CA ASN A 79 -2.84 -5.41 21.73
C ASN A 79 -3.12 -3.90 21.66
N LYS A 80 -4.11 -3.41 22.44
CA LYS A 80 -4.56 -2.00 22.51
C LYS A 80 -3.45 -0.99 22.83
N THR A 81 -2.35 -1.42 23.47
CA THR A 81 -1.23 -0.57 23.87
C THR A 81 -0.11 -0.50 22.82
N SER A 82 -0.14 -1.36 21.83
CA SER A 82 0.87 -1.40 20.78
C SER A 82 0.64 -0.31 19.73
N ALA A 83 1.73 0.27 19.24
CA ALA A 83 1.65 1.17 18.09
C ALA A 83 1.03 0.44 16.89
N PRO A 84 0.14 1.09 16.13
CA PRO A 84 -0.47 0.48 14.95
C PRO A 84 0.59 0.01 13.96
N LEU A 85 0.28 -1.08 13.27
CA LEU A 85 1.04 -1.51 12.11
C LEU A 85 0.81 -0.48 10.99
N ARG A 86 1.89 0.02 10.39
CA ARG A 86 1.82 0.89 9.22
C ARG A 86 2.02 0.06 7.97
N MET A 87 1.24 0.36 6.95
CA MET A 87 1.38 -0.19 5.61
C MET A 87 1.49 0.97 4.62
N ASP A 88 2.47 0.91 3.74
CA ASP A 88 2.66 1.94 2.73
C ASP A 88 1.47 2.00 1.78
N SER A 89 0.94 0.83 1.38
CA SER A 89 -0.28 0.73 0.60
C SER A 89 -1.01 -0.58 0.86
N ALA A 90 -2.30 -0.60 0.53
CA ALA A 90 -3.12 -1.80 0.53
C ALA A 90 -4.12 -1.74 -0.62
N ILE A 91 -4.56 -2.92 -1.07
CA ILE A 91 -5.60 -3.09 -2.08
C ILE A 91 -6.76 -3.84 -1.43
N PHE A 92 -7.96 -3.35 -1.67
CA PHE A 92 -9.20 -3.95 -1.22
C PHE A 92 -10.03 -4.46 -2.41
N ASP A 93 -10.97 -5.35 -2.17
CA ASP A 93 -11.90 -5.84 -3.20
C ASP A 93 -13.23 -5.08 -3.25
N ASP A 94 -13.39 -4.10 -2.35
CA ASP A 94 -14.58 -3.25 -2.28
C ASP A 94 -14.18 -1.78 -2.11
N SER A 95 -14.81 -0.89 -2.87
CA SER A 95 -14.52 0.55 -2.89
C SER A 95 -15.01 1.30 -1.62
N THR A 96 -15.84 0.67 -0.79
CA THR A 96 -16.33 1.25 0.47
C THR A 96 -15.34 1.12 1.63
N TRP A 97 -14.18 0.50 1.41
CA TRP A 97 -13.16 0.27 2.44
C TRP A 97 -12.76 1.54 3.20
N LEU A 98 -12.73 2.70 2.52
CA LEU A 98 -12.33 3.97 3.14
C LEU A 98 -13.33 4.39 4.24
N GLN A 99 -14.64 4.17 4.03
CA GLN A 99 -15.66 4.46 5.03
C GLN A 99 -15.47 3.57 6.26
N HIS A 100 -15.31 2.25 6.07
CA HIS A 100 -15.04 1.32 7.18
C HIS A 100 -13.74 1.65 7.91
N TYR A 101 -12.70 2.06 7.19
CA TYR A 101 -11.43 2.49 7.77
C TYR A 101 -11.59 3.73 8.65
N GLN A 102 -12.29 4.75 8.16
CA GLN A 102 -12.57 5.98 8.92
C GLN A 102 -13.45 5.69 10.14
N ASP A 103 -14.50 4.93 9.98
CA ASP A 103 -15.41 4.54 11.05
C ASP A 103 -14.70 3.72 12.14
N TYR A 104 -13.85 2.78 11.76
CA TYR A 104 -13.03 2.06 12.72
C TYR A 104 -12.14 3.02 13.55
N TRP A 105 -11.44 3.95 12.90
CA TRP A 105 -10.55 4.85 13.63
C TRP A 105 -11.29 5.88 14.48
N GLN A 106 -12.48 6.27 14.06
CA GLN A 106 -13.32 7.23 14.79
C GLN A 106 -14.07 6.58 15.95
N TYR A 107 -14.69 5.42 15.72
CA TYR A 107 -15.64 4.81 16.67
C TYR A 107 -15.12 3.51 17.30
N ARG A 108 -14.02 2.94 16.81
CA ARG A 108 -13.43 1.69 17.27
C ARG A 108 -14.38 0.49 17.19
N ARG A 109 -15.27 0.48 16.23
CA ARG A 109 -16.18 -0.63 15.99
C ARG A 109 -15.42 -1.84 15.47
N VAL A 110 -15.59 -2.99 16.11
CA VAL A 110 -14.91 -4.24 15.76
C VAL A 110 -15.38 -4.74 14.40
N GLU A 111 -16.65 -4.58 14.09
CA GLU A 111 -17.26 -4.96 12.81
C GLU A 111 -16.61 -4.26 11.61
N ASP A 112 -16.20 -3.01 11.75
CA ASP A 112 -15.48 -2.30 10.67
C ASP A 112 -14.08 -2.88 10.46
N LEU A 113 -13.40 -3.27 11.53
CA LEU A 113 -12.10 -3.93 11.44
C LEU A 113 -12.22 -5.34 10.82
N GLU A 114 -13.21 -6.10 11.21
CA GLU A 114 -13.49 -7.42 10.65
C GLU A 114 -13.81 -7.30 9.15
N TRP A 115 -14.62 -6.31 8.78
CA TRP A 115 -14.92 -6.01 7.39
C TRP A 115 -13.64 -5.69 6.60
N LEU A 116 -12.81 -4.76 7.09
CA LEU A 116 -11.53 -4.40 6.44
C LEU A 116 -10.62 -5.62 6.25
N ASN A 117 -10.54 -6.48 7.27
CA ASN A 117 -9.74 -7.70 7.19
C ASN A 117 -10.30 -8.69 6.17
N ALA A 118 -11.62 -8.80 6.06
CA ALA A 118 -12.28 -9.68 5.09
C ALA A 118 -12.04 -9.23 3.65
N HIS A 119 -12.03 -7.91 3.41
CA HIS A 119 -11.94 -7.30 2.08
C HIS A 119 -10.51 -6.89 1.65
N LEU A 120 -9.50 -7.13 2.51
CA LEU A 120 -8.10 -6.86 2.19
C LEU A 120 -7.56 -7.91 1.20
N LEU A 121 -7.18 -7.50 0.00
CA LEU A 121 -6.56 -8.38 -1.02
C LEU A 121 -5.04 -8.38 -0.95
N ALA A 122 -4.43 -7.22 -0.77
CA ALA A 122 -2.99 -7.09 -0.77
C ALA A 122 -2.49 -6.04 0.21
N VAL A 123 -1.33 -6.28 0.78
CA VAL A 123 -0.52 -5.30 1.51
C VAL A 123 0.76 -5.05 0.75
N ILE A 124 1.17 -3.79 0.65
CA ILE A 124 2.30 -3.38 -0.17
C ILE A 124 3.25 -2.57 0.68
N GLU A 125 4.51 -2.93 0.60
CA GLU A 125 5.61 -2.21 1.23
C GLU A 125 6.62 -1.81 0.16
N PHE A 126 7.06 -0.55 0.20
CA PHE A 126 7.99 0.03 -0.75
C PHE A 126 9.33 0.29 -0.09
N LYS A 127 10.41 0.07 -0.83
CA LYS A 127 11.77 0.39 -0.38
C LYS A 127 12.60 0.89 -1.55
N ARG A 128 13.69 1.58 -1.20
CA ARG A 128 14.64 2.11 -2.18
C ARG A 128 15.57 1.01 -2.75
N GLY A 129 15.64 -0.15 -2.11
CA GLY A 129 16.49 -1.27 -2.53
C GLY A 129 16.22 -2.55 -1.74
N ASP A 130 16.77 -3.65 -2.22
CA ASP A 130 16.45 -5.00 -1.76
C ASP A 130 17.21 -5.49 -0.51
N LYS A 131 18.17 -4.70 -0.01
CA LYS A 131 19.04 -5.10 1.11
C LYS A 131 18.32 -5.49 2.41
N GLU A 132 17.06 -5.14 2.52
CA GLU A 132 16.27 -5.30 3.74
C GLU A 132 15.06 -6.22 3.57
N ILE A 133 14.96 -6.95 2.45
CA ILE A 133 13.76 -7.72 2.13
C ILE A 133 13.34 -8.69 3.25
N GLU A 134 14.27 -9.44 3.83
CA GLU A 134 13.96 -10.39 4.91
C GLU A 134 13.46 -9.67 6.16
N ARG A 135 14.08 -8.55 6.52
CA ARG A 135 13.68 -7.73 7.66
C ARG A 135 12.31 -7.10 7.44
N VAL A 136 12.09 -6.56 6.23
CA VAL A 136 10.81 -5.93 5.87
C VAL A 136 9.70 -6.97 5.78
N PHE A 137 9.96 -8.11 5.16
CA PHE A 137 8.99 -9.20 5.13
C PHE A 137 8.60 -9.64 6.54
N SER A 138 9.57 -9.95 7.38
CA SER A 138 9.32 -10.46 8.75
C SER A 138 8.71 -9.40 9.68
N GLY A 139 9.10 -8.12 9.53
CA GLY A 139 8.71 -7.05 10.44
C GLY A 139 7.48 -6.24 10.01
N GLN A 140 7.15 -6.22 8.72
CA GLN A 140 6.08 -5.38 8.17
C GLN A 140 5.07 -6.19 7.35
N VAL A 141 5.48 -6.83 6.26
CA VAL A 141 4.58 -7.53 5.34
C VAL A 141 3.90 -8.73 6.00
N LYS A 142 4.69 -9.63 6.58
CA LYS A 142 4.17 -10.84 7.23
C LYS A 142 3.22 -10.55 8.40
N PRO A 143 3.50 -9.61 9.31
CA PRO A 143 2.53 -9.22 10.32
C PRO A 143 1.23 -8.68 9.74
N ALA A 144 1.29 -7.81 8.72
CA ALA A 144 0.09 -7.27 8.05
C ALA A 144 -0.76 -8.37 7.40
N MET A 145 -0.12 -9.38 6.81
CA MET A 145 -0.81 -10.54 6.25
C MET A 145 -1.40 -11.47 7.31
N LYS A 146 -0.84 -11.49 8.53
CA LYS A 146 -1.29 -12.35 9.63
C LYS A 146 -2.48 -11.81 10.39
N GLU A 147 -2.60 -10.49 10.48
CA GLU A 147 -3.73 -9.84 11.16
C GLU A 147 -5.06 -10.12 10.44
N LYS A 148 -5.01 -10.59 9.21
CA LYS A 148 -6.19 -11.04 8.49
C LYS A 148 -6.73 -12.34 9.09
N ASP A 149 -8.05 -12.40 9.25
CA ASP A 149 -8.77 -13.58 9.72
C ASP A 149 -8.31 -14.85 9.00
N PRO A 150 -7.99 -15.95 9.73
CA PRO A 150 -7.67 -17.24 9.14
C PRO A 150 -8.73 -17.79 8.19
N ALA A 151 -10.01 -17.43 8.39
CA ALA A 151 -11.11 -17.80 7.51
C ALA A 151 -11.05 -17.10 6.15
N THR A 152 -10.37 -15.98 6.04
CA THR A 152 -10.14 -15.31 4.75
C THR A 152 -8.93 -15.94 4.08
N SER A 153 -9.19 -16.73 3.07
CA SER A 153 -8.29 -17.74 2.54
C SER A 153 -7.05 -17.20 1.80
N TYR A 154 -7.00 -15.92 1.45
CA TYR A 154 -5.93 -15.41 0.61
C TYR A 154 -5.64 -13.93 0.85
N VAL A 155 -4.38 -13.61 1.05
CA VAL A 155 -3.86 -12.25 1.01
C VAL A 155 -2.49 -12.24 0.35
N LEU A 156 -2.25 -11.24 -0.50
CA LEU A 156 -1.00 -11.03 -1.19
C LEU A 156 -0.15 -10.02 -0.42
N GLY A 157 1.10 -10.36 -0.15
CA GLY A 157 2.12 -9.43 0.28
C GLY A 157 2.96 -9.01 -0.90
N ILE A 158 3.17 -7.72 -1.08
CA ILE A 158 3.97 -7.16 -2.15
C ILE A 158 5.10 -6.35 -1.52
N TYR A 159 6.32 -6.64 -1.93
CA TYR A 159 7.47 -5.78 -1.70
C TYR A 159 7.95 -5.27 -3.05
N TYR A 160 8.06 -3.98 -3.18
CA TYR A 160 8.52 -3.33 -4.40
C TYR A 160 9.67 -2.38 -4.10
N ASP A 161 10.74 -2.55 -4.84
CA ASP A 161 11.86 -1.63 -4.84
C ASP A 161 12.15 -1.12 -6.27
N ARG A 162 13.24 -0.39 -6.41
CA ARG A 162 13.67 0.20 -7.67
C ARG A 162 13.65 -0.76 -8.87
N GLU A 163 13.98 -2.04 -8.66
CA GLU A 163 14.29 -2.97 -9.74
C GLU A 163 13.47 -4.26 -9.66
N ARG A 164 12.90 -4.56 -8.49
CA ARG A 164 12.34 -5.88 -8.20
C ARG A 164 10.97 -5.80 -7.56
N LEU A 165 10.16 -6.75 -7.93
CA LEU A 165 8.86 -7.02 -7.33
C LEU A 165 8.92 -8.40 -6.69
N TYR A 166 8.69 -8.45 -5.40
CA TYR A 166 8.59 -9.70 -4.66
C TYR A 166 7.14 -9.90 -4.23
N LEU A 167 6.62 -11.08 -4.54
CA LEU A 167 5.27 -11.47 -4.19
C LEU A 167 5.31 -12.57 -3.14
N PHE A 168 4.61 -12.34 -2.05
CA PHE A 168 4.38 -13.31 -0.99
C PHE A 168 2.89 -13.62 -0.95
N HIS A 169 2.54 -14.87 -0.79
CA HIS A 169 1.15 -15.18 -0.57
C HIS A 169 0.95 -15.97 0.72
N ARG A 170 -0.16 -15.73 1.37
CA ARG A 170 -0.63 -16.52 2.50
C ARG A 170 -1.93 -17.20 2.12
N ARG A 171 -1.98 -18.50 2.26
CA ARG A 171 -3.17 -19.31 2.02
C ARG A 171 -3.40 -20.23 3.21
N ASN A 172 -4.63 -20.24 3.76
CA ASN A 172 -4.98 -21.08 4.90
C ASN A 172 -4.01 -20.98 6.09
N GLY A 173 -3.49 -19.78 6.35
CA GLY A 173 -2.54 -19.55 7.45
C GLY A 173 -1.07 -19.85 7.13
N PHE A 174 -0.73 -20.39 5.97
CA PHE A 174 0.63 -20.70 5.53
C PHE A 174 1.15 -19.66 4.54
N PHE A 175 2.48 -19.39 4.63
CA PHE A 175 3.21 -18.50 3.71
C PHE A 175 3.95 -19.30 2.67
#